data_a49c4f62be4740e8a21759efa720f15b
#
_entry.id   a49c4f62be4740e8a21759efa720f15b
#
_cell.length_a   1.000
_cell.length_b   1.000
_cell.length_c   1.000
_cell.angle_alpha   90.00
_cell.angle_beta   90.00
_cell.angle_gamma   90.00
#
_symmetry.space_group_name_H-M   'P 1'
#
loop_
_entity.id
_entity.type
_entity.pdbx_description
1 polymer ?
#
loop_
_entity_poly.entity_id
_entity_poly.type
_entity_poly.pdbx_seq_one_letter_code
_entity_poly.pdbx_strand_id
1 'polypeptide(L)'
;RRSSDLAAQPFAECISGFTGFYLGAKSVNPDVTMEVKYTYDWNSPIKEAQMAQALIDSGCDVIGQHADSTACATTAQQNGVFHVGYNADMRDAAPDASLTSAVWDWSIYLEFAVKQLVAGEEIPVDWSQGLADGAVDISPLNEDIIAPGTEEAIEEARERIVGGWNVFTGPLYDNDGEIVVAEGDAFVEPASAPSWEHILQGITVTE
;
A
#
# COMPACT_ATOMS: atom_id res chain seq x y z
N ARG A 1 -6.48 -7.90 15.00
CA ARG A 1 -6.34 -6.48 14.60
C ARG A 1 -7.19 -6.19 13.39
N ARG A 2 -7.70 -4.99 13.30
CA ARG A 2 -8.51 -4.53 12.20
C ARG A 2 -7.75 -3.43 11.46
N SER A 3 -7.21 -3.78 10.28
CA SER A 3 -6.57 -2.83 9.40
C SER A 3 -7.61 -2.07 8.59
N SER A 4 -7.22 -0.96 8.00
CA SER A 4 -8.06 -0.23 7.06
C SER A 4 -7.22 0.44 5.99
N ASP A 5 -7.88 0.87 4.93
CA ASP A 5 -7.28 1.73 3.93
C ASP A 5 -8.24 2.84 3.52
N LEU A 6 -7.70 4.03 3.40
CA LEU A 6 -8.38 5.19 2.88
C LEU A 6 -7.92 5.39 1.44
N ALA A 7 -8.75 4.98 0.50
CA ALA A 7 -8.41 5.00 -0.91
C ALA A 7 -9.00 6.22 -1.62
N ALA A 8 -8.26 6.77 -2.60
CA ALA A 8 -8.74 7.92 -3.36
C ALA A 8 -9.87 7.53 -4.32
N GLN A 9 -9.73 6.43 -5.06
CA GLN A 9 -10.63 6.04 -6.13
C GLN A 9 -10.78 4.52 -6.22
N PRO A 10 -11.92 4.00 -6.72
CA PRO A 10 -12.10 2.58 -6.98
C PRO A 10 -11.43 2.15 -8.31
N PHE A 11 -10.15 2.46 -8.47
CA PHE A 11 -9.34 2.09 -9.61
C PHE A 11 -8.34 0.99 -9.24
N ALA A 12 -7.90 0.23 -10.23
CA ALA A 12 -6.93 -0.86 -10.03
C ALA A 12 -5.67 -0.41 -9.27
N GLU A 13 -5.21 0.83 -9.46
CA GLU A 13 -4.08 1.40 -8.71
C GLU A 13 -4.30 1.36 -7.18
N CYS A 14 -5.43 1.86 -6.70
CA CYS A 14 -5.76 1.82 -5.27
C CYS A 14 -6.10 0.39 -4.81
N ILE A 15 -6.85 -0.36 -5.64
CA ILE A 15 -7.31 -1.72 -5.29
C ILE A 15 -6.12 -2.67 -5.16
N SER A 16 -5.16 -2.64 -6.08
CA SER A 16 -3.94 -3.44 -5.98
C SER A 16 -3.12 -3.05 -4.75
N GLY A 17 -2.99 -1.73 -4.48
CA GLY A 17 -2.24 -1.22 -3.35
C GLY A 17 -2.79 -1.70 -2.00
N PHE A 18 -4.07 -1.43 -1.70
CA PHE A 18 -4.65 -1.89 -0.44
C PHE A 18 -4.77 -3.42 -0.35
N THR A 19 -4.93 -4.12 -1.48
CA THR A 19 -4.91 -5.58 -1.50
C THR A 19 -3.53 -6.11 -1.14
N GLY A 20 -2.46 -5.54 -1.70
CA GLY A 20 -1.09 -5.89 -1.34
C GLY A 20 -0.80 -5.63 0.14
N PHE A 21 -1.26 -4.49 0.68
CA PHE A 21 -1.16 -4.16 2.10
C PHE A 21 -1.91 -5.18 2.97
N TYR A 22 -3.15 -5.54 2.60
CA TYR A 22 -3.94 -6.56 3.29
C TYR A 22 -3.25 -7.94 3.29
N LEU A 23 -2.76 -8.39 2.13
CA LEU A 23 -2.09 -9.68 2.01
C LEU A 23 -0.76 -9.71 2.79
N GLY A 24 -0.02 -8.60 2.80
CA GLY A 24 1.15 -8.43 3.65
C GLY A 24 0.80 -8.55 5.13
N ALA A 25 -0.22 -7.84 5.60
CA ALA A 25 -0.71 -7.93 6.97
C ALA A 25 -1.20 -9.34 7.32
N LYS A 26 -1.88 -10.01 6.39
CA LYS A 26 -2.39 -11.39 6.56
C LYS A 26 -1.26 -12.42 6.63
N SER A 27 -0.13 -12.18 5.99
CA SER A 27 1.04 -13.07 6.08
C SER A 27 1.63 -13.13 7.50
N VAL A 28 1.44 -12.06 8.28
CA VAL A 28 1.90 -11.96 9.69
C VAL A 28 0.77 -12.28 10.67
N ASN A 29 -0.45 -11.88 10.36
CA ASN A 29 -1.64 -12.13 11.19
C ASN A 29 -2.79 -12.69 10.32
N PRO A 30 -2.97 -14.03 10.28
CA PRO A 30 -4.00 -14.68 9.45
C PRO A 30 -5.44 -14.22 9.74
N ASP A 31 -5.70 -13.69 10.95
CA ASP A 31 -7.03 -13.26 11.40
C ASP A 31 -7.28 -11.76 11.12
N VAL A 32 -6.37 -11.07 10.43
CA VAL A 32 -6.57 -9.66 10.09
C VAL A 32 -7.75 -9.50 9.14
N THR A 33 -8.54 -8.46 9.35
CA THR A 33 -9.56 -7.98 8.42
C THR A 33 -9.24 -6.55 8.01
N MET A 34 -9.75 -6.11 6.85
CA MET A 34 -9.56 -4.76 6.36
C MET A 34 -10.90 -4.11 6.01
N GLU A 35 -11.05 -2.85 6.37
CA GLU A 35 -12.14 -2.00 5.90
C GLU A 35 -11.58 -0.90 5.00
N VAL A 36 -12.22 -0.65 3.86
CA VAL A 36 -11.80 0.37 2.88
C VAL A 36 -12.91 1.40 2.71
N LYS A 37 -12.53 2.68 2.67
CA LYS A 37 -13.41 3.80 2.30
C LYS A 37 -12.79 4.61 1.18
N TYR A 38 -13.62 5.05 0.22
CA TYR A 38 -13.19 5.91 -0.88
C TYR A 38 -13.52 7.37 -0.61
N THR A 39 -12.53 8.25 -0.80
CA THR A 39 -12.73 9.71 -0.74
C THR A 39 -13.30 10.27 -2.05
N TYR A 40 -13.14 9.54 -3.16
CA TYR A 40 -13.39 9.99 -4.53
C TYR A 40 -12.62 11.28 -4.87
N ASP A 41 -11.44 11.45 -4.26
CA ASP A 41 -10.58 12.60 -4.42
C ASP A 41 -9.14 12.20 -4.05
N TRP A 42 -8.15 12.58 -4.86
CA TRP A 42 -6.75 12.25 -4.57
C TRP A 42 -6.18 13.09 -3.43
N ASN A 43 -6.64 14.34 -3.29
CA ASN A 43 -6.12 15.25 -2.26
C ASN A 43 -7.24 16.13 -1.70
N SER A 44 -7.91 15.62 -0.69
CA SER A 44 -8.94 16.35 0.04
C SER A 44 -8.78 16.18 1.55
N PRO A 45 -7.99 17.03 2.22
CA PRO A 45 -7.74 16.90 3.66
C PRO A 45 -9.01 16.75 4.50
N ILE A 46 -10.11 17.40 4.08
CA ILE A 46 -11.38 17.33 4.81
C ILE A 46 -12.00 15.94 4.68
N LYS A 47 -12.09 15.39 3.46
CA LYS A 47 -12.67 14.07 3.23
C LYS A 47 -11.77 12.98 3.84
N GLU A 48 -10.45 13.12 3.67
CA GLU A 48 -9.50 12.17 4.22
C GLU A 48 -9.59 12.10 5.75
N ALA A 49 -9.66 13.23 6.45
CA ALA A 49 -9.86 13.24 7.89
C ALA A 49 -11.21 12.61 8.30
N GLN A 50 -12.29 12.89 7.56
CA GLN A 50 -13.61 12.34 7.84
C GLN A 50 -13.65 10.81 7.65
N MET A 51 -13.06 10.31 6.56
CA MET A 51 -13.03 8.87 6.28
C MET A 51 -12.11 8.13 7.25
N ALA A 52 -10.93 8.70 7.56
CA ALA A 52 -10.05 8.16 8.59
C ALA A 52 -10.74 8.06 9.96
N GLN A 53 -11.47 9.10 10.38
CA GLN A 53 -12.25 9.06 11.61
C GLN A 53 -13.32 7.98 11.57
N ALA A 54 -14.05 7.83 10.46
CA ALA A 54 -15.07 6.81 10.32
C ALA A 54 -14.50 5.38 10.39
N LEU A 55 -13.32 5.14 9.81
CA LEU A 55 -12.60 3.86 9.93
C LEU A 55 -12.17 3.59 11.38
N ILE A 56 -11.68 4.59 12.09
CA ILE A 56 -11.32 4.49 13.51
C ILE A 56 -12.55 4.20 14.36
N ASP A 57 -13.65 4.89 14.13
CA ASP A 57 -14.92 4.70 14.85
C ASP A 57 -15.49 3.29 14.60
N SER A 58 -15.22 2.67 13.46
CA SER A 58 -15.58 1.27 13.18
C SER A 58 -14.68 0.25 13.87
N GLY A 59 -13.62 0.71 14.55
CA GLY A 59 -12.70 -0.10 15.34
C GLY A 59 -11.41 -0.51 14.61
N CYS A 60 -11.03 0.20 13.54
CA CYS A 60 -9.72 0.01 12.91
C CYS A 60 -8.62 0.60 13.78
N ASP A 61 -7.53 -0.12 13.96
CA ASP A 61 -6.38 0.26 14.80
C ASP A 61 -5.09 0.53 13.99
N VAL A 62 -5.14 0.29 12.68
CA VAL A 62 -4.11 0.66 11.71
C VAL A 62 -4.78 1.25 10.48
N ILE A 63 -4.41 2.45 10.10
CA ILE A 63 -4.96 3.16 8.94
C ILE A 63 -3.88 3.25 7.85
N GLY A 64 -4.08 2.56 6.73
CA GLY A 64 -3.36 2.77 5.49
C GLY A 64 -4.01 3.88 4.67
N GLN A 65 -3.31 4.41 3.68
CA GLN A 65 -3.90 5.35 2.75
C GLN A 65 -3.35 5.20 1.32
N HIS A 66 -4.22 5.49 0.34
CA HIS A 66 -3.92 5.70 -1.07
C HIS A 66 -4.55 7.03 -1.50
N ALA A 67 -4.24 8.08 -0.76
CA ALA A 67 -4.60 9.48 -0.99
C ALA A 67 -3.41 10.36 -0.54
N ASP A 68 -3.38 11.63 -0.95
CA ASP A 68 -2.12 12.39 -0.97
C ASP A 68 -1.93 13.39 0.17
N SER A 69 -2.96 13.65 1.01
CA SER A 69 -2.79 14.58 2.12
C SER A 69 -2.30 13.90 3.40
N THR A 70 -1.77 14.68 4.31
CA THR A 70 -1.36 14.22 5.64
C THR A 70 -2.51 14.13 6.64
N ALA A 71 -3.75 14.40 6.21
CA ALA A 71 -4.91 14.48 7.12
C ALA A 71 -5.25 13.12 7.72
N CYS A 72 -5.06 12.03 6.97
CA CYS A 72 -5.22 10.66 7.48
C CYS A 72 -4.24 10.38 8.63
N ALA A 73 -2.95 10.69 8.42
CA ALA A 73 -1.90 10.49 9.42
C ALA A 73 -2.17 11.30 10.70
N THR A 74 -2.53 12.59 10.58
CA THR A 74 -2.81 13.43 11.73
C THR A 74 -4.08 13.00 12.46
N THR A 75 -5.09 12.50 11.75
CA THR A 75 -6.31 11.93 12.38
C THR A 75 -5.99 10.65 13.14
N ALA A 76 -5.17 9.76 12.59
CA ALA A 76 -4.71 8.56 13.28
C ALA A 76 -3.98 8.93 14.59
N GLN A 77 -3.07 9.90 14.55
CA GLN A 77 -2.35 10.37 15.73
C GLN A 77 -3.28 10.94 16.80
N GLN A 78 -4.26 11.77 16.43
CA GLN A 78 -5.22 12.35 17.36
C GLN A 78 -6.06 11.29 18.08
N ASN A 79 -6.24 10.14 17.48
CA ASN A 79 -7.01 9.03 18.01
C ASN A 79 -6.16 7.90 18.63
N GLY A 80 -4.82 8.00 18.61
CA GLY A 80 -3.92 7.01 19.18
C GLY A 80 -3.91 5.68 18.45
N VAL A 81 -4.15 5.67 17.13
CA VAL A 81 -4.04 4.51 16.25
C VAL A 81 -2.84 4.68 15.32
N PHE A 82 -2.37 3.58 14.74
CA PHE A 82 -1.22 3.61 13.84
C PHE A 82 -1.60 3.98 12.41
N HIS A 83 -0.60 4.49 11.68
CA HIS A 83 -0.73 4.93 10.30
C HIS A 83 0.39 4.37 9.42
N VAL A 84 0.04 4.03 8.17
CA VAL A 84 0.98 3.72 7.09
C VAL A 84 0.67 4.63 5.92
N GLY A 85 1.64 5.46 5.56
CA GLY A 85 1.47 6.52 4.56
C GLY A 85 1.71 6.09 3.12
N TYR A 86 1.58 7.06 2.22
CA TYR A 86 1.63 6.89 0.78
C TYR A 86 2.33 8.07 0.11
N ASN A 87 3.11 7.82 -0.94
CA ASN A 87 3.86 8.80 -1.75
C ASN A 87 5.01 9.50 -1.05
N ALA A 88 4.86 9.88 0.21
CA ALA A 88 5.83 10.66 0.96
C ALA A 88 5.98 10.16 2.39
N ASP A 89 7.12 10.44 3.01
CA ASP A 89 7.32 10.21 4.43
C ASP A 89 6.41 11.14 5.25
N MET A 90 5.49 10.56 6.00
CA MET A 90 4.50 11.29 6.78
C MET A 90 4.81 11.33 8.28
N ARG A 91 5.98 10.85 8.71
CA ARG A 91 6.37 10.82 10.14
C ARG A 91 6.44 12.20 10.77
N ASP A 92 6.88 13.22 10.03
CA ASP A 92 6.93 14.62 10.53
C ASP A 92 5.52 15.17 10.80
N ALA A 93 4.51 14.74 10.04
CA ALA A 93 3.13 15.17 10.24
C ALA A 93 2.43 14.44 11.39
N ALA A 94 2.83 13.21 11.68
CA ALA A 94 2.24 12.35 12.70
C ALA A 94 3.30 11.49 13.40
N PRO A 95 4.20 12.10 14.19
CA PRO A 95 5.34 11.38 14.78
C PRO A 95 4.95 10.28 15.75
N ASP A 96 3.77 10.35 16.36
CA ASP A 96 3.29 9.36 17.33
C ASP A 96 2.39 8.29 16.68
N ALA A 97 2.16 8.33 15.35
CA ALA A 97 1.25 7.41 14.66
C ALA A 97 1.83 6.82 13.38
N SER A 98 2.52 7.61 12.56
CA SER A 98 3.02 7.17 11.26
C SER A 98 4.24 6.26 11.42
N LEU A 99 4.06 4.98 11.05
CA LEU A 99 5.09 3.95 11.16
C LEU A 99 6.13 4.04 10.04
N THR A 100 5.65 4.20 8.82
CA THR A 100 6.38 4.33 7.56
C THR A 100 5.40 4.73 6.46
N SER A 101 5.88 4.89 5.23
CA SER A 101 5.05 5.14 4.04
C SER A 101 5.60 4.35 2.86
N ALA A 102 4.73 3.87 1.97
CA ALA A 102 5.14 3.41 0.65
C ALA A 102 5.60 4.61 -0.18
N VAL A 103 6.79 4.53 -0.77
CA VAL A 103 7.42 5.64 -1.50
C VAL A 103 8.01 5.19 -2.82
N TRP A 104 8.18 6.12 -3.76
CA TRP A 104 8.80 5.92 -5.07
C TRP A 104 10.07 6.74 -5.21
N ASP A 105 11.09 6.15 -5.82
CA ASP A 105 12.25 6.89 -6.31
C ASP A 105 12.13 7.15 -7.81
N TRP A 106 11.54 8.27 -8.16
CA TRP A 106 11.40 8.71 -9.55
C TRP A 106 12.73 9.00 -10.25
N SER A 107 13.85 9.13 -9.50
CA SER A 107 15.16 9.36 -10.09
C SER A 107 15.59 8.18 -10.97
N ILE A 108 15.19 6.97 -10.63
CA ILE A 108 15.46 5.74 -11.39
C ILE A 108 14.90 5.85 -12.82
N TYR A 109 13.62 6.22 -12.95
CA TYR A 109 13.01 6.43 -14.26
C TYR A 109 13.60 7.63 -15.00
N LEU A 110 13.78 8.75 -14.32
CA LEU A 110 14.30 9.97 -14.94
C LEU A 110 15.70 9.76 -15.48
N GLU A 111 16.56 9.08 -14.73
CA GLU A 111 17.91 8.73 -15.19
C GLU A 111 17.86 7.83 -16.44
N PHE A 112 17.02 6.81 -16.44
CA PHE A 112 16.80 5.95 -17.59
C PHE A 112 16.32 6.75 -18.80
N ALA A 113 15.26 7.56 -18.67
CA ALA A 113 14.69 8.35 -19.75
C ALA A 113 15.71 9.35 -20.35
N VAL A 114 16.51 10.02 -19.50
CA VAL A 114 17.57 10.94 -19.95
C VAL A 114 18.66 10.18 -20.72
N LYS A 115 19.07 8.99 -20.25
CA LYS A 115 20.06 8.16 -20.96
C LYS A 115 19.58 7.77 -22.35
N GLN A 116 18.30 7.35 -22.48
CA GLN A 116 17.70 7.03 -23.79
C GLN A 116 17.74 8.25 -24.72
N LEU A 117 17.30 9.42 -24.25
CA LEU A 117 17.31 10.64 -25.05
C LEU A 117 18.70 11.06 -25.50
N VAL A 118 19.71 10.96 -24.62
CA VAL A 118 21.11 11.29 -24.97
C VAL A 118 21.67 10.31 -25.99
N ALA A 119 21.26 9.03 -25.90
CA ALA A 119 21.67 8.01 -26.87
C ALA A 119 20.95 8.12 -28.23
N GLY A 120 19.89 8.95 -28.33
CA GLY A 120 19.02 9.03 -29.50
C GLY A 120 18.10 7.82 -29.64
N GLU A 121 17.82 7.13 -28.54
CA GLU A 121 16.93 5.98 -28.46
C GLU A 121 15.51 6.41 -28.02
N GLU A 122 14.52 5.62 -28.38
CA GLU A 122 13.14 5.84 -27.95
C GLU A 122 12.93 5.42 -26.49
N ILE A 123 12.20 6.23 -25.74
CA ILE A 123 11.72 5.84 -24.41
C ILE A 123 10.56 4.86 -24.62
N PRO A 124 10.59 3.65 -24.05
CA PRO A 124 9.48 2.69 -24.15
C PRO A 124 8.17 3.28 -23.64
N VAL A 125 7.07 2.95 -24.30
CA VAL A 125 5.72 3.35 -23.85
C VAL A 125 5.34 2.66 -22.55
N ASP A 126 5.83 1.44 -22.35
CA ASP A 126 5.64 0.64 -21.13
C ASP A 126 6.97 0.44 -20.43
N TRP A 127 7.05 0.87 -19.17
CA TRP A 127 8.23 0.75 -18.33
C TRP A 127 7.81 0.52 -16.89
N SER A 128 8.41 -0.46 -16.24
CA SER A 128 8.22 -0.67 -14.80
C SER A 128 9.49 -1.21 -14.17
N GLN A 129 9.75 -0.77 -12.94
CA GLN A 129 10.75 -1.32 -12.04
C GLN A 129 10.16 -1.36 -10.63
N GLY A 130 10.70 -2.25 -9.80
CA GLY A 130 10.16 -2.52 -8.49
C GLY A 130 11.16 -2.31 -7.36
N LEU A 131 10.92 -3.01 -6.26
CA LEU A 131 11.74 -2.97 -5.06
C LEU A 131 13.18 -3.41 -5.34
N ALA A 132 13.37 -4.45 -6.18
CA ALA A 132 14.71 -4.95 -6.53
C ALA A 132 15.57 -3.92 -7.27
N ASP A 133 14.94 -2.99 -7.97
CA ASP A 133 15.61 -1.95 -8.77
C ASP A 133 15.71 -0.62 -8.01
N GLY A 134 15.11 -0.53 -6.82
CA GLY A 134 15.06 0.68 -6.01
C GLY A 134 13.99 1.71 -6.44
N ALA A 135 13.13 1.36 -7.42
CA ALA A 135 12.10 2.28 -7.92
C ALA A 135 10.94 2.47 -6.94
N VAL A 136 10.70 1.48 -6.07
CA VAL A 136 9.76 1.54 -4.95
C VAL A 136 10.44 1.08 -3.68
N ASP A 137 10.04 1.66 -2.55
CA ASP A 137 10.53 1.29 -1.24
C ASP A 137 9.52 1.73 -0.16
N ILE A 138 9.89 1.59 1.11
CA ILE A 138 9.25 2.25 2.23
C ILE A 138 10.13 3.39 2.75
N SER A 139 9.52 4.44 3.28
CA SER A 139 10.25 5.49 4.01
C SER A 139 10.93 4.90 5.25
N PRO A 140 11.94 5.57 5.84
CA PRO A 140 12.53 5.10 7.08
C PRO A 140 11.48 4.79 8.15
N LEU A 141 11.70 3.74 8.93
CA LEU A 141 10.81 3.35 10.02
C LEU A 141 10.78 4.39 11.13
N ASN A 142 9.65 4.52 11.79
CA ASN A 142 9.53 5.32 13.00
C ASN A 142 9.97 4.49 14.23
N GLU A 143 11.25 4.52 14.53
CA GLU A 143 11.89 3.71 15.56
C GLU A 143 11.31 3.93 16.96
N ASP A 144 10.71 5.10 17.22
CA ASP A 144 10.15 5.44 18.53
C ASP A 144 8.84 4.68 18.85
N ILE A 145 8.13 4.21 17.82
CA ILE A 145 6.80 3.61 17.99
C ILE A 145 6.62 2.21 17.36
N ILE A 146 7.60 1.71 16.60
CA ILE A 146 7.54 0.35 16.07
C ILE A 146 7.72 -0.70 17.18
N ALA A 147 7.12 -1.86 16.99
CA ALA A 147 7.31 -2.99 17.92
C ALA A 147 8.70 -3.61 17.77
N PRO A 148 9.28 -4.18 18.83
CA PRO A 148 10.52 -4.96 18.72
C PRO A 148 10.38 -6.07 17.68
N GLY A 149 11.39 -6.24 16.82
CA GLY A 149 11.41 -7.25 15.76
C GLY A 149 10.75 -6.80 14.44
N THR A 150 10.24 -5.56 14.38
CA THR A 150 9.61 -5.03 13.14
C THR A 150 10.64 -4.87 12.03
N GLU A 151 11.81 -4.35 12.33
CA GLU A 151 12.87 -4.11 11.35
C GLU A 151 13.34 -5.42 10.70
N GLU A 152 13.59 -6.44 11.52
CA GLU A 152 14.00 -7.77 11.07
C GLU A 152 12.91 -8.43 10.19
N ALA A 153 11.64 -8.29 10.59
CA ALA A 153 10.52 -8.84 9.82
C ALA A 153 10.34 -8.15 8.45
N ILE A 154 10.59 -6.85 8.40
CA ILE A 154 10.55 -6.08 7.15
C ILE A 154 11.71 -6.48 6.24
N GLU A 155 12.92 -6.64 6.77
CA GLU A 155 14.06 -7.05 5.96
C GLU A 155 13.87 -8.48 5.41
N GLU A 156 13.36 -9.40 6.22
CA GLU A 156 12.98 -10.74 5.73
C GLU A 156 11.94 -10.68 4.61
N ALA A 157 10.92 -9.82 4.74
CA ALA A 157 9.91 -9.64 3.70
C ALA A 157 10.52 -9.03 2.43
N ARG A 158 11.43 -8.06 2.57
CA ARG A 158 12.19 -7.44 1.48
C ARG A 158 13.00 -8.49 0.71
N GLU A 159 13.79 -9.29 1.41
CA GLU A 159 14.59 -10.36 0.82
C GLU A 159 13.71 -11.36 0.05
N ARG A 160 12.56 -11.74 0.60
CA ARG A 160 11.60 -12.64 -0.05
C ARG A 160 11.03 -12.03 -1.33
N ILE A 161 10.64 -10.75 -1.33
CA ILE A 161 10.09 -10.06 -2.50
C ILE A 161 11.17 -9.95 -3.59
N VAL A 162 12.37 -9.51 -3.23
CA VAL A 162 13.53 -9.43 -4.16
C VAL A 162 13.90 -10.82 -4.69
N GLY A 163 13.74 -11.85 -3.87
CA GLY A 163 13.91 -13.26 -4.24
C GLY A 163 12.80 -13.85 -5.11
N GLY A 164 11.78 -13.06 -5.48
CA GLY A 164 10.70 -13.44 -6.38
C GLY A 164 9.41 -13.89 -5.68
N TRP A 165 9.28 -13.70 -4.36
CA TRP A 165 7.99 -13.92 -3.71
C TRP A 165 6.98 -12.88 -4.18
N ASN A 166 5.83 -13.37 -4.65
CA ASN A 166 4.70 -12.53 -5.04
C ASN A 166 3.59 -12.65 -3.99
N VAL A 167 3.22 -11.53 -3.36
CA VAL A 167 2.18 -11.50 -2.32
C VAL A 167 0.81 -11.92 -2.87
N PHE A 168 0.55 -11.73 -4.17
CA PHE A 168 -0.67 -12.16 -4.86
C PHE A 168 -0.61 -13.64 -5.29
N THR A 169 0.00 -14.49 -4.49
CA THR A 169 0.05 -15.94 -4.73
C THR A 169 -1.19 -16.61 -4.12
N GLY A 170 -1.81 -17.49 -4.91
CA GLY A 170 -3.02 -18.23 -4.54
C GLY A 170 -2.82 -19.35 -3.50
N PRO A 171 -3.94 -19.87 -2.97
CA PRO A 171 -5.29 -19.58 -3.42
C PRO A 171 -5.82 -18.26 -2.85
N LEU A 172 -6.37 -17.39 -3.69
CA LEU A 172 -7.06 -16.16 -3.30
C LEU A 172 -8.52 -16.23 -3.72
N TYR A 173 -9.41 -15.81 -2.83
CA TYR A 173 -10.85 -15.83 -3.03
C TYR A 173 -11.41 -14.43 -2.90
N ASP A 174 -12.45 -14.11 -3.67
CA ASP A 174 -13.24 -12.91 -3.48
C ASP A 174 -14.31 -13.08 -2.37
N ASN A 175 -15.11 -12.04 -2.15
CA ASN A 175 -16.16 -12.05 -1.13
C ASN A 175 -17.36 -12.96 -1.49
N ASP A 176 -17.50 -13.39 -2.74
CA ASP A 176 -18.50 -14.37 -3.18
C ASP A 176 -18.00 -15.81 -3.03
N GLY A 177 -16.71 -15.98 -2.69
CA GLY A 177 -16.05 -17.26 -2.51
C GLY A 177 -15.54 -17.86 -3.82
N GLU A 178 -15.52 -17.09 -4.90
CA GLU A 178 -14.95 -17.49 -6.17
C GLU A 178 -13.42 -17.41 -6.14
N ILE A 179 -12.76 -18.34 -6.82
CA ILE A 179 -11.29 -18.35 -6.91
C ILE A 179 -10.82 -17.27 -7.87
N VAL A 180 -10.07 -16.29 -7.36
CA VAL A 180 -9.45 -15.24 -8.15
C VAL A 180 -8.05 -15.64 -8.62
N VAL A 181 -7.27 -16.28 -7.74
CA VAL A 181 -5.96 -16.87 -8.06
C VAL A 181 -5.95 -18.30 -7.55
N ALA A 182 -5.69 -19.26 -8.42
CA ALA A 182 -5.69 -20.67 -8.05
C ALA A 182 -4.49 -21.05 -7.17
N GLU A 183 -4.58 -22.16 -6.46
CA GLU A 183 -3.48 -22.68 -5.65
C GLU A 183 -2.25 -22.98 -6.52
N GLY A 184 -1.11 -22.45 -6.14
CA GLY A 184 0.15 -22.60 -6.86
C GLY A 184 0.38 -21.60 -7.99
N ASP A 185 -0.63 -20.79 -8.34
CA ASP A 185 -0.50 -19.69 -9.28
C ASP A 185 -0.23 -18.36 -8.54
N ALA A 186 0.24 -17.36 -9.29
CA ALA A 186 0.37 -15.99 -8.81
C ALA A 186 -0.17 -15.02 -9.87
N PHE A 187 -0.84 -13.97 -9.43
CA PHE A 187 -1.18 -12.86 -10.32
C PHE A 187 0.06 -12.05 -10.65
N VAL A 188 0.25 -11.78 -11.93
CA VAL A 188 1.33 -10.93 -12.45
C VAL A 188 0.70 -9.87 -13.34
N GLU A 189 1.05 -8.61 -13.12
CA GLU A 189 0.59 -7.52 -13.96
C GLU A 189 1.03 -7.73 -15.42
N PRO A 190 0.12 -7.62 -16.39
CA PRO A 190 0.45 -7.82 -17.80
C PRO A 190 1.23 -6.66 -18.43
N ALA A 191 1.24 -5.50 -17.79
CA ALA A 191 1.92 -4.27 -18.21
C ALA A 191 2.32 -3.46 -16.96
N SER A 192 2.94 -2.29 -17.13
CA SER A 192 3.32 -1.41 -16.03
C SER A 192 2.12 -0.82 -15.27
N ALA A 193 0.98 -0.67 -15.94
CA ALA A 193 -0.24 -0.17 -15.31
C ALA A 193 -0.89 -1.26 -14.45
N PRO A 194 -1.30 -0.95 -13.20
CA PRO A 194 -2.04 -1.87 -12.35
C PRO A 194 -3.36 -2.31 -13.02
N SER A 195 -3.68 -3.60 -12.88
CA SER A 195 -4.91 -4.18 -13.46
C SER A 195 -5.72 -5.04 -12.47
N TRP A 196 -5.26 -5.17 -11.23
CA TRP A 196 -5.99 -5.90 -10.19
C TRP A 196 -7.23 -5.13 -9.73
N GLU A 197 -8.42 -5.72 -9.90
CA GLU A 197 -9.71 -5.09 -9.52
C GLU A 197 -10.54 -5.95 -8.55
N HIS A 198 -9.98 -7.04 -8.04
CA HIS A 198 -10.72 -7.95 -7.16
C HIS A 198 -10.66 -7.51 -5.71
N ILE A 199 -11.83 -7.53 -5.04
CA ILE A 199 -11.93 -7.32 -3.60
C ILE A 199 -11.91 -8.70 -2.92
N LEU A 200 -10.82 -8.99 -2.22
CA LEU A 200 -10.61 -10.30 -1.61
C LEU A 200 -11.45 -10.50 -0.34
N GLN A 201 -11.73 -11.76 -0.05
CA GLN A 201 -12.35 -12.18 1.20
C GLN A 201 -11.58 -11.66 2.41
N GLY A 202 -12.31 -10.98 3.31
CA GLY A 202 -11.74 -10.29 4.46
C GLY A 202 -11.45 -8.81 4.25
N ILE A 203 -11.65 -8.29 3.03
CA ILE A 203 -11.70 -6.86 2.73
C ILE A 203 -13.17 -6.45 2.58
N THR A 204 -13.59 -5.43 3.30
CA THR A 204 -14.94 -4.86 3.20
C THR A 204 -14.84 -3.42 2.71
N VAL A 205 -15.48 -3.11 1.60
CA VAL A 205 -15.62 -1.72 1.12
C VAL A 205 -16.91 -1.15 1.68
N THR A 206 -16.82 0.01 2.33
CA THR A 206 -17.97 0.70 2.94
C THR A 206 -18.10 2.12 2.40
N GLU A 207 -19.33 2.64 2.31
CA GLU A 207 -19.63 4.01 1.89
C GLU A 207 -19.27 5.05 2.96
#